data_c6dc9d76ed6ae7d8279cf88900882b5c
#
_entry.id   c6dc9d76ed6ae7d8279cf88900882b5c
#
_cell.length_a   1.000
_cell.length_b   1.000
_cell.length_c   1.000
_cell.angle_alpha   90.00
_cell.angle_beta   90.00
_cell.angle_gamma   90.00
#
_symmetry.space_group_name_H-M   'P 1'
#
loop_
_entity.id
_entity.type
_entity.pdbx_description
1 polymer ?
#
loop_
_entity_poly.entity_id
_entity_poly.type
_entity_poly.pdbx_seq_one_letter_code
_entity_poly.pdbx_strand_id
1 'polypeptide(L)'
;PIVQMGLFMDADGIPLSMCINPGSDNESLCAVPAEKKMLKMFENKDIIYCSDAGLGYNDTRLFNDFCGRKFVVTQSIKKLNSILKQAVFNDYDYRFSQDGKPASLETMKTFDRTLKENRKYYDGYIYKSIPVDKLVDLGLFEVKQYKNGKTKKVKSKGNLKQRIIVTYSRKMAEYQKTVRSRQIERAKKIL
;
A
#
# COMPACT_ATOMS: atom_id res chain seq x y z
N PRO A 1 3.86 28.80 9.73
CA PRO A 1 4.34 28.02 8.59
C PRO A 1 4.46 26.57 8.99
N ILE A 2 3.91 25.68 8.14
CA ILE A 2 4.01 24.23 8.30
C ILE A 2 5.09 23.74 7.33
N VAL A 3 5.95 22.84 7.79
CA VAL A 3 6.94 22.15 6.96
C VAL A 3 6.62 20.66 6.93
N GLN A 4 6.85 20.03 5.78
CA GLN A 4 6.80 18.58 5.61
C GLN A 4 8.22 18.03 5.62
N MET A 5 8.44 16.97 6.37
CA MET A 5 9.70 16.25 6.41
C MET A 5 9.49 14.85 5.85
N GLY A 6 10.23 14.51 4.79
CA GLY A 6 10.31 13.16 4.25
C GLY A 6 11.59 12.49 4.71
N LEU A 7 11.50 11.24 5.17
CA LEU A 7 12.63 10.46 5.65
C LEU A 7 12.67 9.12 4.93
N PHE A 8 13.78 8.78 4.30
CA PHE A 8 14.08 7.45 3.82
C PHE A 8 14.89 6.70 4.87
N MET A 9 14.44 5.51 5.21
CA MET A 9 15.08 4.61 6.17
C MET A 9 15.30 3.25 5.52
N ASP A 10 16.31 2.53 5.97
CA ASP A 10 16.48 1.12 5.63
C ASP A 10 15.54 0.20 6.44
N ALA A 11 15.69 -1.11 6.26
CA ALA A 11 14.88 -2.11 6.96
C ALA A 11 15.13 -2.16 8.47
N ASP A 12 16.28 -1.67 8.94
CA ASP A 12 16.67 -1.61 10.35
C ASP A 12 16.28 -0.28 11.00
N GLY A 13 15.68 0.63 10.24
CA GLY A 13 15.23 1.94 10.69
C GLY A 13 16.33 2.99 10.71
N ILE A 14 17.45 2.75 10.02
CA ILE A 14 18.56 3.71 9.92
C ILE A 14 18.21 4.75 8.84
N PRO A 15 18.27 6.06 9.17
CA PRO A 15 18.01 7.11 8.19
C PRO A 15 19.05 7.11 7.07
N LEU A 16 18.58 7.01 5.82
CA LEU A 16 19.40 7.04 4.62
C LEU A 16 19.45 8.43 3.97
N SER A 17 18.33 9.11 3.97
CA SER A 17 18.19 10.44 3.36
C SER A 17 16.97 11.17 3.93
N MET A 18 17.04 12.49 3.89
CA MET A 18 15.98 13.38 4.36
C MET A 18 15.71 14.46 3.31
N CYS A 19 14.44 14.86 3.21
CA CYS A 19 14.03 16.06 2.49
C CYS A 19 13.08 16.90 3.33
N ILE A 20 13.13 18.20 3.12
CA ILE A 20 12.23 19.17 3.73
C ILE A 20 11.53 19.92 2.60
N ASN A 21 10.20 19.98 2.67
CA ASN A 21 9.38 20.64 1.68
C ASN A 21 8.41 21.62 2.37
N PRO A 22 7.91 22.65 1.67
CA PRO A 22 6.83 23.48 2.19
C PRO A 22 5.61 22.64 2.56
N GLY A 23 4.96 22.95 3.67
CA GLY A 23 3.80 22.20 4.12
C GLY A 23 2.56 22.31 3.23
N SER A 24 2.57 23.25 2.28
CA SER A 24 1.57 23.40 1.23
C SER A 24 1.74 22.43 0.05
N ASP A 25 2.91 21.80 -0.07
CA ASP A 25 3.22 20.93 -1.19
C ASP A 25 2.48 19.60 -1.06
N ASN A 26 2.14 19.01 -2.20
CA ASN A 26 1.55 17.68 -2.20
C ASN A 26 2.66 16.64 -2.01
N GLU A 27 2.57 15.86 -0.93
CA GLU A 27 3.54 14.80 -0.58
C GLU A 27 3.84 13.86 -1.76
N SER A 28 2.84 13.56 -2.59
CA SER A 28 3.02 12.69 -3.75
C SER A 28 3.99 13.23 -4.79
N LEU A 29 4.10 14.55 -4.90
CA LEU A 29 5.02 15.19 -5.86
C LEU A 29 6.45 15.24 -5.33
N CYS A 30 6.63 15.14 -4.02
CA CYS A 30 7.95 15.20 -3.37
C CYS A 30 8.65 13.82 -3.34
N ALA A 31 7.91 12.71 -3.39
CA ALA A 31 8.45 11.36 -3.21
C ALA A 31 9.49 10.98 -4.27
N VAL A 32 9.15 11.08 -5.56
CA VAL A 32 10.06 10.70 -6.65
C VAL A 32 11.32 11.58 -6.73
N PRO A 33 11.25 12.93 -6.61
CA PRO A 33 12.44 13.76 -6.53
C PRO A 33 13.35 13.42 -5.35
N ALA A 34 12.79 13.16 -4.17
CA ALA A 34 13.56 12.77 -2.99
C ALA A 34 14.22 11.40 -3.17
N GLU A 35 13.51 10.42 -3.73
CA GLU A 35 14.04 9.10 -4.06
C GLU A 35 15.20 9.20 -5.08
N LYS A 36 15.04 10.02 -6.12
CA LYS A 36 16.12 10.28 -7.11
C LYS A 36 17.37 10.87 -6.45
N LYS A 37 17.21 11.79 -5.49
CA LYS A 37 18.32 12.38 -4.75
C LYS A 37 19.02 11.33 -3.89
N MET A 38 18.26 10.50 -3.17
CA MET A 38 18.80 9.41 -2.37
C MET A 38 19.60 8.43 -3.23
N LEU A 39 19.02 7.97 -4.34
CA LEU A 39 19.67 7.01 -5.25
C LEU A 39 21.00 7.47 -5.86
N LYS A 40 21.23 8.79 -5.94
CA LYS A 40 22.52 9.34 -6.41
C LYS A 40 23.63 9.14 -5.38
N MET A 41 23.29 8.91 -4.11
CA MET A 41 24.25 8.74 -3.03
C MET A 41 24.70 7.28 -2.86
N PHE A 42 24.01 6.34 -3.49
CA PHE A 42 24.29 4.92 -3.38
C PHE A 42 24.76 4.34 -4.72
N GLU A 43 25.83 3.56 -4.69
CA GLU A 43 26.33 2.83 -5.86
C GLU A 43 25.37 1.69 -6.24
N ASN A 44 24.90 0.92 -5.25
CA ASN A 44 23.93 -0.14 -5.45
C ASN A 44 22.50 0.44 -5.46
N LYS A 45 21.81 0.23 -6.57
CA LYS A 45 20.42 0.69 -6.79
C LYS A 45 19.39 -0.45 -6.71
N ASP A 46 19.79 -1.63 -6.26
CA ASP A 46 18.88 -2.77 -6.06
C ASP A 46 18.15 -2.62 -4.73
N ILE A 47 17.12 -1.80 -4.73
CA ILE A 47 16.29 -1.49 -3.58
C ILE A 47 14.84 -1.90 -3.82
N ILE A 48 14.11 -2.15 -2.74
CA ILE A 48 12.66 -2.30 -2.74
C ILE A 48 12.07 -1.05 -2.09
N TYR A 49 11.35 -0.26 -2.87
CA TYR A 49 10.64 0.91 -2.33
C TYR A 49 9.43 0.48 -1.52
N CYS A 50 9.37 0.90 -0.26
CA CYS A 50 8.24 0.64 0.62
C CYS A 50 7.61 1.94 1.11
N SER A 51 6.28 2.07 1.00
CA SER A 51 5.57 3.24 1.55
C SER A 51 4.13 2.92 1.95
N ASP A 52 3.56 3.84 2.71
CA ASP A 52 2.13 3.82 3.01
C ASP A 52 1.26 4.25 1.81
N ALA A 53 -0.06 4.35 2.03
CA ALA A 53 -1.00 4.76 0.97
C ALA A 53 -0.87 6.23 0.57
N GLY A 54 -0.28 7.06 1.42
CA GLY A 54 -0.03 8.48 1.16
C GLY A 54 1.02 8.69 0.09
N LEU A 55 2.07 7.88 0.09
CA LEU A 55 3.21 7.97 -0.83
C LEU A 55 3.20 6.89 -1.93
N GLY A 56 2.25 5.95 -1.90
CA GLY A 56 2.10 4.86 -2.87
C GLY A 56 1.40 5.27 -4.17
N TYR A 57 1.68 6.47 -4.68
CA TYR A 57 1.08 6.99 -5.90
C TYR A 57 1.61 6.29 -7.15
N ASN A 58 0.91 6.51 -8.24
CA ASN A 58 1.22 5.91 -9.52
C ASN A 58 2.60 6.30 -10.04
N ASP A 59 2.98 7.56 -9.89
CA ASP A 59 4.27 8.07 -10.34
C ASP A 59 5.43 7.36 -9.63
N THR A 60 5.29 7.09 -8.34
CA THR A 60 6.28 6.36 -7.56
C THR A 60 6.38 4.89 -8.00
N ARG A 61 5.24 4.24 -8.24
CA ARG A 61 5.19 2.86 -8.75
C ARG A 61 5.83 2.76 -10.13
N LEU A 62 5.44 3.65 -11.04
CA LEU A 62 5.97 3.70 -12.40
C LEU A 62 7.47 4.00 -12.41
N PHE A 63 7.93 4.93 -11.57
CA PHE A 63 9.34 5.27 -11.46
C PHE A 63 10.18 4.06 -11.03
N ASN A 64 9.69 3.30 -10.06
CA ASN A 64 10.39 2.10 -9.61
C ASN A 64 10.34 0.97 -10.65
N ASP A 65 9.17 0.70 -11.24
CA ASP A 65 9.03 -0.29 -12.31
C ASP A 65 9.87 0.02 -13.54
N PHE A 66 9.84 1.26 -14.01
CA PHE A 66 10.63 1.72 -15.17
C PHE A 66 12.14 1.56 -14.97
N CYS A 67 12.62 1.74 -13.75
CA CYS A 67 14.03 1.55 -13.40
C CYS A 67 14.37 0.11 -13.01
N GLY A 68 13.47 -0.84 -13.22
CA GLY A 68 13.68 -2.26 -12.87
C GLY A 68 13.67 -2.56 -11.37
N ARG A 69 13.33 -1.59 -10.55
CA ARG A 69 13.22 -1.77 -9.10
C ARG A 69 11.86 -2.33 -8.70
N LYS A 70 11.78 -2.84 -7.50
CA LYS A 70 10.53 -3.37 -6.91
C LYS A 70 9.93 -2.35 -5.95
N PHE A 71 8.62 -2.48 -5.71
CA PHE A 71 7.93 -1.66 -4.72
C PHE A 71 6.89 -2.46 -3.93
N VAL A 72 6.67 -2.05 -2.69
CA VAL A 72 5.59 -2.52 -1.82
C VAL A 72 4.90 -1.28 -1.25
N VAL A 73 3.63 -1.08 -1.61
CA VAL A 73 2.86 0.09 -1.17
C VAL A 73 1.48 -0.33 -0.71
N THR A 74 0.94 0.33 0.30
CA THR A 74 -0.42 0.05 0.73
C THR A 74 -1.43 0.59 -0.29
N GLN A 75 -2.50 -0.16 -0.52
CA GLN A 75 -3.55 0.21 -1.46
C GLN A 75 -4.89 0.34 -0.75
N SER A 76 -5.54 1.49 -0.88
CA SER A 76 -6.89 1.67 -0.36
C SER A 76 -7.89 0.82 -1.13
N ILE A 77 -8.60 -0.07 -0.44
CA ILE A 77 -9.67 -0.90 -1.02
C ILE A 77 -10.78 -0.02 -1.61
N LYS A 78 -11.07 1.13 -1.01
CA LYS A 78 -12.10 2.05 -1.52
C LYS A 78 -11.80 2.55 -2.93
N LYS A 79 -10.52 2.68 -3.29
CA LYS A 79 -10.06 3.15 -4.61
C LYS A 79 -9.98 2.05 -5.67
N LEU A 80 -10.16 0.79 -5.31
CA LEU A 80 -10.20 -0.32 -6.26
C LEU A 80 -11.50 -0.30 -7.09
N ASN A 81 -11.43 -0.81 -8.31
CA ASN A 81 -12.63 -1.05 -9.13
C ASN A 81 -13.48 -2.20 -8.54
N SER A 82 -14.70 -2.39 -9.04
CA SER A 82 -15.66 -3.40 -8.53
C SER A 82 -15.12 -4.82 -8.62
N ILE A 83 -14.47 -5.18 -9.72
CA ILE A 83 -13.93 -6.53 -9.96
C ILE A 83 -12.84 -6.85 -8.92
N LEU A 84 -11.91 -5.93 -8.71
CA LEU A 84 -10.85 -6.11 -7.71
C LEU A 84 -11.38 -6.09 -6.28
N LYS A 85 -12.41 -5.28 -5.99
CA LYS A 85 -13.09 -5.33 -4.69
C LYS A 85 -13.69 -6.70 -4.43
N GLN A 86 -14.41 -7.27 -5.40
CA GLN A 86 -14.95 -8.62 -5.30
C GLN A 86 -13.84 -9.65 -5.08
N ALA A 87 -12.74 -9.58 -5.85
CA ALA A 87 -11.61 -10.47 -5.68
C ALA A 87 -10.93 -10.35 -4.30
N VAL A 88 -10.86 -9.14 -3.74
CA VAL A 88 -10.33 -8.92 -2.38
C VAL A 88 -11.21 -9.56 -1.32
N PHE A 89 -12.54 -9.42 -1.42
CA PHE A 89 -13.47 -9.89 -0.38
C PHE A 89 -13.86 -11.35 -0.50
N ASN A 90 -13.57 -11.97 -1.63
CA ASN A 90 -13.87 -13.36 -1.83
C ASN A 90 -12.94 -14.26 -0.98
N ASP A 91 -13.40 -15.41 -0.52
CA ASP A 91 -12.68 -16.30 0.42
C ASP A 91 -11.83 -17.38 -0.26
N TYR A 92 -11.46 -17.19 -1.53
CA TYR A 92 -10.62 -18.15 -2.24
C TYR A 92 -9.13 -17.84 -2.10
N ASP A 93 -8.30 -18.88 -2.20
CA ASP A 93 -6.84 -18.84 -2.32
C ASP A 93 -6.08 -18.23 -1.13
N TYR A 94 -6.71 -18.11 0.03
CA TYR A 94 -5.98 -17.73 1.23
C TYR A 94 -5.06 -18.84 1.71
N ARG A 95 -3.91 -18.44 2.26
CA ARG A 95 -2.91 -19.31 2.86
C ARG A 95 -2.47 -18.77 4.21
N PHE A 96 -2.12 -19.66 5.13
CA PHE A 96 -1.51 -19.27 6.40
C PHE A 96 -0.09 -18.76 6.18
N SER A 97 0.28 -17.66 6.85
CA SER A 97 1.62 -17.08 6.78
C SER A 97 2.71 -17.97 7.36
N GLN A 98 2.35 -18.86 8.28
CA GLN A 98 3.31 -19.69 8.99
C GLN A 98 3.78 -20.91 8.19
N ASP A 99 2.90 -21.54 7.46
CA ASP A 99 3.17 -22.83 6.81
C ASP A 99 2.70 -22.91 5.34
N GLY A 100 2.09 -21.83 4.83
CA GLY A 100 1.60 -21.76 3.46
C GLY A 100 0.40 -22.67 3.14
N LYS A 101 -0.17 -23.36 4.15
CA LYS A 101 -1.33 -24.23 3.96
C LYS A 101 -2.56 -23.43 3.57
N PRO A 102 -3.50 -24.06 2.84
CA PRO A 102 -4.78 -23.42 2.53
C PRO A 102 -5.51 -22.95 3.79
N ALA A 103 -6.11 -21.78 3.72
CA ALA A 103 -6.84 -21.14 4.80
C ALA A 103 -8.10 -20.48 4.27
N SER A 104 -9.05 -20.18 5.17
CA SER A 104 -10.24 -19.41 4.86
C SER A 104 -10.44 -18.26 5.85
N LEU A 105 -11.12 -17.21 5.41
CA LEU A 105 -11.53 -16.12 6.28
C LEU A 105 -12.47 -16.59 7.39
N GLU A 106 -13.34 -17.53 7.08
CA GLU A 106 -14.29 -18.10 8.04
C GLU A 106 -13.53 -18.79 9.18
N THR A 107 -12.60 -19.68 8.85
CA THR A 107 -11.75 -20.33 9.85
C THR A 107 -11.03 -19.32 10.72
N MET A 108 -10.46 -18.26 10.13
CA MET A 108 -9.75 -17.21 10.88
C MET A 108 -10.66 -16.38 11.78
N LYS A 109 -11.93 -16.22 11.45
CA LYS A 109 -12.90 -15.50 12.29
C LYS A 109 -13.44 -16.34 13.45
N THR A 110 -13.53 -17.66 13.28
CA THR A 110 -14.29 -18.56 14.17
C THR A 110 -13.44 -19.46 15.04
N PHE A 111 -12.13 -19.62 14.77
CA PHE A 111 -11.30 -20.54 15.58
C PHE A 111 -11.30 -20.16 17.06
N ASP A 112 -11.24 -21.19 17.92
CA ASP A 112 -11.22 -21.02 19.36
C ASP A 112 -9.84 -20.51 19.84
N ARG A 113 -9.83 -19.31 20.42
CA ARG A 113 -8.63 -18.63 20.95
C ARG A 113 -8.10 -19.23 22.24
N THR A 114 -8.91 -19.98 22.97
CA THR A 114 -8.52 -20.55 24.26
C THR A 114 -7.59 -21.73 24.09
N LEU A 115 -7.63 -22.39 22.94
CA LEU A 115 -6.78 -23.49 22.59
C LEU A 115 -5.33 -23.03 22.30
N LYS A 116 -4.36 -23.58 23.01
CA LYS A 116 -2.93 -23.24 22.85
C LYS A 116 -2.42 -23.46 21.43
N GLU A 117 -2.92 -24.51 20.76
CA GLU A 117 -2.59 -24.84 19.37
C GLU A 117 -3.02 -23.76 18.36
N ASN A 118 -4.05 -22.99 18.69
CA ASN A 118 -4.57 -21.92 17.85
C ASN A 118 -3.86 -20.58 18.05
N ARG A 119 -3.00 -20.47 19.06
CA ARG A 119 -2.26 -19.22 19.36
C ARG A 119 -1.43 -18.76 18.17
N LYS A 120 -0.76 -19.68 17.48
CA LYS A 120 0.03 -19.39 16.27
C LYS A 120 -0.79 -18.75 15.16
N TYR A 121 -2.06 -19.14 15.00
CA TYR A 121 -2.96 -18.56 14.02
C TYR A 121 -3.45 -17.17 14.43
N TYR A 122 -3.62 -16.95 15.72
CA TYR A 122 -4.00 -15.64 16.25
C TYR A 122 -2.88 -14.60 16.12
N ASP A 123 -1.65 -14.99 16.37
CA ASP A 123 -0.48 -14.11 16.25
C ASP A 123 -0.02 -13.92 14.79
N GLY A 124 -0.47 -14.78 13.89
CA GLY A 124 -0.18 -14.74 12.47
C GLY A 124 -1.26 -14.04 11.63
N TYR A 125 -1.18 -14.28 10.34
CA TYR A 125 -2.15 -13.80 9.37
C TYR A 125 -2.34 -14.82 8.24
N ILE A 126 -3.43 -14.67 7.52
CA ILE A 126 -3.62 -15.33 6.23
C ILE A 126 -3.43 -14.31 5.12
N TYR A 127 -2.97 -14.77 3.98
CA TYR A 127 -2.75 -13.92 2.82
C TYR A 127 -3.18 -14.60 1.52
N LYS A 128 -3.49 -13.79 0.52
CA LYS A 128 -3.63 -14.20 -0.86
C LYS A 128 -2.99 -13.19 -1.79
N SER A 129 -2.59 -13.65 -2.97
CA SER A 129 -1.97 -12.84 -4.00
C SER A 129 -2.87 -12.81 -5.24
N ILE A 130 -3.30 -11.62 -5.63
CA ILE A 130 -4.13 -11.39 -6.81
C ILE A 130 -3.23 -10.77 -7.88
N PRO A 131 -2.92 -11.48 -8.99
CA PRO A 131 -2.18 -10.89 -10.08
C PRO A 131 -3.06 -9.85 -10.79
N VAL A 132 -2.43 -8.75 -11.15
CA VAL A 132 -3.08 -7.67 -11.87
C VAL A 132 -2.39 -7.54 -13.23
N ASP A 133 -2.75 -8.41 -14.15
CA ASP A 133 -2.12 -8.50 -15.48
C ASP A 133 -2.68 -7.49 -16.48
N LYS A 134 -3.84 -6.96 -16.20
CA LYS A 134 -4.49 -5.94 -17.02
C LYS A 134 -4.64 -4.67 -16.19
N LEU A 135 -4.33 -3.56 -16.82
CA LEU A 135 -4.59 -2.20 -16.39
C LEU A 135 -5.59 -2.14 -15.22
N VAL A 136 -5.07 -2.22 -14.02
CA VAL A 136 -5.79 -1.54 -12.95
C VAL A 136 -5.77 -0.10 -13.40
N ASP A 137 -6.94 0.44 -13.68
CA ASP A 137 -7.09 1.87 -13.86
C ASP A 137 -6.73 2.53 -12.53
N LEU A 138 -5.44 2.73 -12.35
CA LEU A 138 -4.90 3.37 -11.15
C LEU A 138 -5.18 4.88 -11.19
N GLY A 139 -5.99 5.35 -12.14
CA GLY A 139 -6.22 6.77 -12.37
C GLY A 139 -4.97 7.49 -12.86
N LEU A 140 -4.08 6.77 -13.56
CA LEU A 140 -2.87 7.34 -14.15
C LEU A 140 -3.25 8.35 -15.21
N PHE A 141 -2.73 9.54 -15.07
CA PHE A 141 -2.84 10.58 -16.08
C PHE A 141 -1.45 10.96 -16.55
N GLU A 142 -1.24 10.91 -17.85
CA GLU A 142 -0.07 11.52 -18.52
C GLU A 142 -0.42 12.96 -18.88
N VAL A 143 0.51 13.87 -18.67
CA VAL A 143 0.42 15.22 -19.20
C VAL A 143 0.96 15.21 -20.61
N LYS A 144 0.08 15.22 -21.62
CA LYS A 144 0.49 15.37 -23.02
C LYS A 144 0.55 16.84 -23.37
N GLN A 145 1.70 17.26 -23.87
CA GLN A 145 1.90 18.57 -24.44
C GLN A 145 1.61 18.51 -25.94
N TYR A 146 0.73 19.38 -26.41
CA TYR A 146 0.40 19.48 -27.81
C TYR A 146 1.30 20.50 -28.52
N LYS A 147 1.41 20.42 -29.85
CA LYS A 147 2.24 21.33 -30.69
C LYS A 147 1.90 22.83 -30.51
N ASN A 148 0.71 23.14 -30.01
CA ASN A 148 0.29 24.51 -29.69
C ASN A 148 0.65 24.97 -28.27
N GLY A 149 1.52 24.25 -27.57
CA GLY A 149 1.96 24.54 -26.21
C GLY A 149 0.94 24.20 -25.10
N LYS A 150 -0.30 23.82 -25.45
CA LYS A 150 -1.31 23.44 -24.46
C LYS A 150 -1.01 22.07 -23.88
N THR A 151 -1.23 21.91 -22.59
CA THR A 151 -1.12 20.63 -21.89
C THR A 151 -2.51 20.07 -21.56
N LYS A 152 -2.69 18.77 -21.72
CA LYS A 152 -3.92 18.05 -21.33
C LYS A 152 -3.56 16.82 -20.53
N LYS A 153 -4.25 16.61 -19.40
CA LYS A 153 -4.19 15.33 -18.68
C LYS A 153 -4.94 14.29 -19.52
N VAL A 154 -4.25 13.28 -19.97
CA VAL A 154 -4.80 12.15 -20.71
C VAL A 154 -4.62 10.90 -19.86
N LYS A 155 -5.64 10.04 -19.82
CA LYS A 155 -5.54 8.77 -19.10
C LYS A 155 -4.40 7.95 -19.68
N SER A 156 -3.46 7.55 -18.85
CA SER A 156 -2.33 6.73 -19.27
C SER A 156 -2.81 5.33 -19.65
N LYS A 157 -2.29 4.79 -20.76
CA LYS A 157 -2.47 3.39 -21.15
C LYS A 157 -1.33 2.50 -20.66
N GLY A 158 -0.50 3.01 -19.74
CA GLY A 158 0.64 2.27 -19.21
C GLY A 158 0.20 0.97 -18.51
N ASN A 159 0.85 -0.14 -18.87
CA ASN A 159 0.66 -1.43 -18.23
C ASN A 159 1.68 -1.55 -17.09
N LEU A 160 1.21 -1.48 -15.86
CA LEU A 160 2.04 -1.79 -14.70
C LEU A 160 1.68 -3.19 -14.19
N LYS A 161 2.59 -4.15 -14.38
CA LYS A 161 2.44 -5.49 -13.80
C LYS A 161 2.67 -5.42 -12.31
N GLN A 162 1.65 -5.74 -11.54
CA GLN A 162 1.74 -5.74 -10.08
C GLN A 162 0.87 -6.84 -9.48
N ARG A 163 1.04 -7.08 -8.18
CA ARG A 163 0.21 -8.00 -7.41
C ARG A 163 -0.43 -7.25 -6.27
N ILE A 164 -1.70 -7.54 -6.00
CA ILE A 164 -2.34 -7.11 -4.77
C ILE A 164 -2.19 -8.24 -3.77
N ILE A 165 -1.49 -7.98 -2.67
CA ILE A 165 -1.41 -8.89 -1.54
C ILE A 165 -2.48 -8.50 -0.54
N VAL A 166 -3.44 -9.37 -0.34
CA VAL A 166 -4.50 -9.19 0.65
C VAL A 166 -4.12 -9.96 1.89
N THR A 167 -4.10 -9.29 3.03
CA THR A 167 -3.81 -9.93 4.32
C THR A 167 -5.00 -9.78 5.26
N TYR A 168 -5.23 -10.79 6.09
CA TYR A 168 -6.19 -10.73 7.20
C TYR A 168 -5.55 -11.31 8.47
N SER A 169 -5.58 -10.53 9.54
CA SER A 169 -5.19 -10.95 10.88
C SER A 169 -6.34 -10.74 11.83
N ARG A 170 -6.71 -11.78 12.58
CA ARG A 170 -7.78 -11.67 13.58
C ARG A 170 -7.42 -10.69 14.69
N LYS A 171 -6.19 -10.73 15.17
CA LYS A 171 -5.67 -9.80 16.18
C LYS A 171 -5.84 -8.33 15.73
N MET A 172 -5.49 -8.03 14.47
CA MET A 172 -5.66 -6.69 13.92
C MET A 172 -7.15 -6.34 13.73
N ALA A 173 -7.98 -7.29 13.28
CA ALA A 173 -9.41 -7.06 13.11
C ALA A 173 -10.11 -6.74 14.46
N GLU A 174 -9.76 -7.44 15.53
CA GLU A 174 -10.26 -7.19 16.88
C GLU A 174 -9.78 -5.83 17.41
N TYR A 175 -8.52 -5.50 17.21
CA TYR A 175 -7.98 -4.17 17.54
C TYR A 175 -8.75 -3.05 16.82
N GLN A 176 -8.94 -3.17 15.51
CA GLN A 176 -9.68 -2.20 14.71
C GLN A 176 -11.17 -2.09 15.13
N LYS A 177 -11.76 -3.21 15.54
CA LYS A 177 -13.13 -3.21 16.11
C LYS A 177 -13.18 -2.37 17.40
N THR A 178 -12.22 -2.55 18.29
CA THR A 178 -12.11 -1.79 19.54
C THR A 178 -11.92 -0.29 19.27
N VAL A 179 -11.04 0.08 18.33
CA VAL A 179 -10.83 1.47 17.94
C VAL A 179 -12.12 2.11 17.43
N ARG A 180 -12.84 1.43 16.53
CA ARG A 180 -14.13 1.91 16.01
C ARG A 180 -15.19 2.07 17.08
N SER A 181 -15.29 1.11 18.01
CA SER A 181 -16.25 1.21 19.13
C SER A 181 -16.00 2.45 19.98
N ARG A 182 -14.73 2.73 20.30
CA ARG A 182 -14.36 3.94 21.05
C ARG A 182 -14.68 5.23 20.27
N GLN A 183 -14.49 5.23 18.95
CA GLN A 183 -14.86 6.38 18.10
C GLN A 183 -16.38 6.63 18.10
N ILE A 184 -17.17 5.55 17.99
CA ILE A 184 -18.63 5.62 18.02
C ILE A 184 -19.12 6.12 19.39
N GLU A 185 -18.55 5.64 20.49
CA GLU A 185 -18.89 6.10 21.84
C GLU A 185 -18.58 7.58 22.04
N ARG A 186 -17.43 8.05 21.52
CA ARG A 186 -17.10 9.49 21.55
C ARG A 186 -18.10 10.32 20.74
N ALA A 187 -18.45 9.87 19.55
CA ALA A 187 -19.43 10.56 18.70
C ALA A 187 -20.82 10.64 19.38
N LYS A 188 -21.27 9.57 20.03
CA LYS A 188 -22.54 9.55 20.79
C LYS A 188 -22.56 10.51 21.99
N LYS A 189 -21.41 10.85 22.55
CA LYS A 189 -21.32 11.83 23.66
C LYS A 189 -21.39 13.28 23.21
N ILE A 190 -21.21 13.53 21.91
CA ILE A 190 -21.24 14.88 21.32
C ILE A 190 -22.64 15.19 20.77
N LEU A 191 -23.45 14.19 20.50
CA LEU A 191 -24.86 14.30 20.10
C LEU A 191 -25.75 14.40 21.35
#